data_6d625840193eb52ccb178c249da92f98
#
_entry.id   6d625840193eb52ccb178c249da92f98
#
_cell.length_a   1.000
_cell.length_b   1.000
_cell.length_c   1.000
_cell.angle_alpha   90.00
_cell.angle_beta   90.00
_cell.angle_gamma   90.00
#
_symmetry.space_group_name_H-M   'P 1'
#
loop_
_entity.id
_entity.type
_entity.pdbx_description
1 polymer ?
#
loop_
_entity_poly.entity_id
_entity_poly.type
_entity_poly.pdbx_seq_one_letter_code
_entity_poly.pdbx_strand_id
1 'polypeptide(L)'
;MNADTADSHPPSKEEEFLFRPLRPEQAPKVAPCQDNCPCGTSIRDWIAPIAQRSHLGLSTRAAYARAWELIVENNPFPAVMGRICPHPCETQCTRNDRDSAVAVSSLERYLGDWALDHGLKLPRLEPADDPLSFGVIGAGPAGLSYAYQVARRGHAVCVYDWHPEAGGMLRYGVPEYRLPRSVLDAEIHRIVELGVEVYANVRIGTDLTLNELRERHQHLFFGLGAQRARRLDVPGEHGPGVWTGTDFLEHYNTERPVSAGDHLAVVGGGNTAIDVARVGRRSGAQVTVLYRRTLQEMPAIEEEIKEAVDEGVEFIDLATPAEVLRAQSGELRGLVVQRMRPGALDEDGRRVPEPIPGTIFELPVTSVVFAVSQEADLRGLEDIAPYPGTSNGVESAESCVSFGGDVLHLGIASAAIAEGKRAALQACNLAELADLEDHRKPLVKSERSPLSDRIENPETDPGLRLRNPGLEVRATISEAEFLKEVERCLSCGSCLGCYQCWMYCNAGSFTPVSYTHLTLPTTCNLCRSRWSASQ
;
A
#
# COMPACT_ATOMS: atom_id res chain seq x y z
N MET A 1 60.01 49.64 -17.00
CA MET A 1 59.58 48.64 -16.03
C MET A 1 58.08 48.61 -16.09
N ASN A 2 57.55 47.86 -17.00
CA ASN A 2 56.09 47.71 -17.19
C ASN A 2 55.75 46.33 -16.61
N ALA A 3 54.89 46.32 -15.60
CA ALA A 3 54.28 45.10 -15.06
C ALA A 3 53.03 44.81 -15.93
N ASP A 4 53.09 43.65 -16.60
CA ASP A 4 51.93 43.09 -17.32
C ASP A 4 50.83 42.76 -16.32
N THR A 5 49.72 43.45 -16.44
CA THR A 5 48.45 43.05 -15.83
C THR A 5 47.84 41.96 -16.69
N ALA A 6 47.97 40.70 -16.24
CA ALA A 6 47.25 39.60 -16.84
C ALA A 6 45.74 39.81 -16.63
N ASP A 7 45.05 40.03 -17.74
CA ASP A 7 43.61 40.13 -17.85
C ASP A 7 43.01 38.74 -17.52
N SER A 8 42.54 38.57 -16.29
CA SER A 8 41.83 37.35 -15.89
C SER A 8 40.38 37.40 -16.33
N HIS A 9 40.14 37.07 -17.60
CA HIS A 9 38.80 36.76 -18.06
C HIS A 9 38.35 35.44 -17.40
N PRO A 10 37.13 35.38 -16.90
CA PRO A 10 36.60 34.09 -16.43
C PRO A 10 36.56 33.12 -17.63
N PRO A 11 36.94 31.86 -17.43
CA PRO A 11 36.98 30.88 -18.51
C PRO A 11 35.61 30.76 -19.17
N SER A 12 35.60 30.61 -20.49
CA SER A 12 34.37 30.36 -21.25
C SER A 12 33.73 29.06 -20.80
N LYS A 13 32.43 28.91 -20.95
CA LYS A 13 31.72 27.64 -20.58
C LYS A 13 32.34 26.42 -21.25
N GLU A 14 32.98 26.53 -22.40
CA GLU A 14 33.71 25.47 -23.08
C GLU A 14 35.05 25.17 -22.43
N GLU A 15 35.77 26.17 -21.92
CA GLU A 15 37.03 25.97 -21.17
C GLU A 15 36.77 25.39 -19.79
N GLU A 16 35.66 25.75 -19.14
CA GLU A 16 35.22 25.14 -17.87
C GLU A 16 34.87 23.67 -18.05
N PHE A 17 34.38 23.27 -19.24
CA PHE A 17 34.08 21.87 -19.55
C PHE A 17 35.37 21.04 -19.79
N LEU A 18 36.42 21.63 -20.31
CA LEU A 18 37.71 20.95 -20.56
C LEU A 18 38.58 20.74 -19.32
N PHE A 19 38.36 21.54 -18.27
CA PHE A 19 39.15 21.46 -17.02
C PHE A 19 38.41 20.88 -15.81
N ARG A 20 37.12 20.59 -15.90
CA ARG A 20 36.47 19.78 -14.88
C ARG A 20 36.98 18.36 -15.02
N PRO A 21 37.64 17.81 -13.97
CA PRO A 21 37.88 16.39 -13.95
C PRO A 21 36.51 15.70 -14.06
N LEU A 22 36.31 14.91 -15.11
CA LEU A 22 35.09 14.12 -15.33
C LEU A 22 34.95 13.13 -14.15
N ARG A 23 34.48 13.63 -13.02
CA ARG A 23 34.06 12.76 -11.94
C ARG A 23 32.67 12.24 -12.34
N PRO A 24 32.50 10.92 -12.40
CA PRO A 24 31.20 10.38 -12.67
C PRO A 24 30.25 10.85 -11.56
N GLU A 25 29.23 11.62 -11.93
CA GLU A 25 28.13 11.96 -11.04
C GLU A 25 27.22 10.75 -10.93
N GLN A 26 26.76 10.45 -9.70
CA GLN A 26 25.82 9.38 -9.48
C GLN A 26 24.47 9.80 -10.06
N ALA A 27 24.07 9.18 -11.17
CA ALA A 27 22.70 9.29 -11.65
C ALA A 27 21.83 8.40 -10.75
N PRO A 28 20.95 8.97 -9.93
CA PRO A 28 20.07 8.17 -9.11
C PRO A 28 19.13 7.39 -10.03
N LYS A 29 19.12 6.06 -9.89
CA LYS A 29 18.17 5.17 -10.55
C LYS A 29 17.22 4.60 -9.53
N VAL A 30 15.94 4.73 -9.80
CA VAL A 30 14.90 4.15 -8.96
C VAL A 30 15.01 2.61 -9.01
N ALA A 31 14.99 1.97 -7.86
CA ALA A 31 14.93 0.52 -7.81
C ALA A 31 13.54 0.04 -8.27
N PRO A 32 13.43 -1.09 -9.02
CA PRO A 32 12.13 -1.57 -9.50
C PRO A 32 11.10 -1.80 -8.39
N CYS A 33 11.55 -2.22 -7.20
CA CYS A 33 10.69 -2.37 -6.04
C CYS A 33 10.17 -1.03 -5.50
N GLN A 34 10.95 0.04 -5.57
CA GLN A 34 10.52 1.38 -5.19
C GLN A 34 9.56 1.98 -6.21
N ASP A 35 9.86 1.82 -7.50
CA ASP A 35 9.02 2.29 -8.61
C ASP A 35 7.61 1.67 -8.56
N ASN A 36 7.51 0.42 -8.16
CA ASN A 36 6.23 -0.27 -8.01
C ASN A 36 5.61 -0.18 -6.61
N CYS A 37 6.28 0.47 -5.66
CA CYS A 37 5.69 0.75 -4.36
C CYS A 37 4.79 1.98 -4.45
N PRO A 38 3.47 1.88 -4.23
CA PRO A 38 2.60 3.04 -4.32
C PRO A 38 3.00 4.18 -3.37
N CYS A 39 3.50 3.85 -2.17
CA CYS A 39 4.03 4.83 -1.22
C CYS A 39 5.36 5.44 -1.67
N GLY A 40 6.02 4.89 -2.70
CA GLY A 40 7.36 5.33 -3.10
C GLY A 40 8.45 5.04 -2.06
N THR A 41 8.22 4.05 -1.19
CA THR A 41 9.17 3.70 -0.11
C THR A 41 10.49 3.23 -0.69
N SER A 42 11.60 3.84 -0.26
CA SER A 42 12.95 3.51 -0.72
C SER A 42 13.42 2.18 -0.15
N ILE A 43 12.84 1.07 -0.64
CA ILE A 43 13.03 -0.30 -0.09
C ILE A 43 14.50 -0.67 -0.03
N ARG A 44 15.25 -0.43 -1.10
CA ARG A 44 16.70 -0.63 -1.13
C ARG A 44 17.41 0.12 0.00
N ASP A 45 17.01 1.37 0.22
CA ASP A 45 17.73 2.27 1.10
C ASP A 45 17.46 1.98 2.58
N TRP A 46 16.28 1.47 2.93
CA TRP A 46 16.03 1.03 4.30
C TRP A 46 16.58 -0.39 4.59
N ILE A 47 16.71 -1.26 3.58
CA ILE A 47 17.39 -2.57 3.75
C ILE A 47 18.91 -2.40 3.93
N ALA A 48 19.51 -1.43 3.24
CA ALA A 48 20.96 -1.24 3.22
C ALA A 48 21.62 -1.05 4.60
N PRO A 49 21.13 -0.21 5.53
CA PRO A 49 21.71 -0.06 6.86
C PRO A 49 21.75 -1.37 7.65
N ILE A 50 20.74 -2.23 7.47
CA ILE A 50 20.67 -3.54 8.14
C ILE A 50 21.68 -4.51 7.54
N ALA A 51 21.70 -4.65 6.22
CA ALA A 51 22.63 -5.52 5.50
C ALA A 51 24.10 -5.13 5.73
N GLN A 52 24.37 -3.83 5.83
CA GLN A 52 25.73 -3.28 5.92
C GLN A 52 26.12 -2.84 7.34
N ARG A 53 25.33 -3.17 8.36
CA ARG A 53 25.52 -2.67 9.73
C ARG A 53 26.94 -2.83 10.25
N SER A 54 27.57 -3.96 9.94
CA SER A 54 28.96 -4.23 10.37
C SER A 54 29.96 -3.27 9.71
N HIS A 55 29.79 -2.97 8.42
CA HIS A 55 30.65 -2.04 7.67
C HIS A 55 30.43 -0.60 8.07
N LEU A 56 29.20 -0.25 8.45
CA LEU A 56 28.82 1.08 8.92
C LEU A 56 29.14 1.30 10.40
N GLY A 57 29.59 0.27 11.12
CA GLY A 57 29.85 0.33 12.56
C GLY A 57 28.55 0.53 13.38
N LEU A 58 27.40 0.16 12.83
CA LEU A 58 26.12 0.28 13.51
C LEU A 58 25.83 -0.94 14.38
N SER A 59 25.29 -0.71 15.58
CA SER A 59 24.65 -1.77 16.34
C SER A 59 23.37 -2.23 15.61
N THR A 60 22.93 -3.46 15.86
CA THR A 60 21.66 -3.97 15.29
C THR A 60 20.50 -3.03 15.57
N ARG A 61 20.37 -2.55 16.81
CA ARG A 61 19.32 -1.58 17.20
C ARG A 61 19.40 -0.29 16.40
N ALA A 62 20.60 0.28 16.21
CA ALA A 62 20.78 1.51 15.45
C ALA A 62 20.44 1.31 13.95
N ALA A 63 20.83 0.16 13.38
CA ALA A 63 20.51 -0.19 12.01
C ALA A 63 19.00 -0.35 11.78
N TYR A 64 18.29 -1.01 12.70
CA TYR A 64 16.85 -1.19 12.62
C TYR A 64 16.10 0.13 12.79
N ALA A 65 16.50 0.96 13.77
CA ALA A 65 15.92 2.28 13.97
C ALA A 65 16.08 3.15 12.71
N ARG A 66 17.29 3.18 12.14
CA ARG A 66 17.56 3.93 10.90
C ARG A 66 16.75 3.42 9.72
N ALA A 67 16.62 2.11 9.58
CA ALA A 67 15.81 1.49 8.53
C ALA A 67 14.32 1.86 8.68
N TRP A 68 13.79 1.78 9.89
CA TRP A 68 12.42 2.17 10.19
C TRP A 68 12.15 3.65 9.92
N GLU A 69 13.08 4.55 10.30
CA GLU A 69 12.99 5.98 9.98
C GLU A 69 12.81 6.22 8.48
N LEU A 70 13.58 5.49 7.63
CA LEU A 70 13.48 5.58 6.17
C LEU A 70 12.15 5.06 5.63
N ILE A 71 11.55 4.05 6.25
CA ILE A 71 10.21 3.59 5.86
C ILE A 71 9.17 4.66 6.18
N VAL A 72 9.19 5.19 7.41
CA VAL A 72 8.15 6.13 7.87
C VAL A 72 8.24 7.51 7.21
N GLU A 73 9.30 7.83 6.48
CA GLU A 73 9.32 9.01 5.61
C GLU A 73 8.16 9.02 4.61
N ASN A 74 7.77 7.82 4.13
CA ASN A 74 6.74 7.64 3.10
C ASN A 74 5.51 6.90 3.61
N ASN A 75 5.70 5.92 4.49
CA ASN A 75 4.65 5.05 5.00
C ASN A 75 4.65 5.06 6.54
N PRO A 76 3.70 5.77 7.20
CA PRO A 76 3.64 5.83 8.67
C PRO A 76 3.10 4.55 9.32
N PHE A 77 2.75 3.52 8.53
CA PHE A 77 2.09 2.28 8.96
C PHE A 77 2.87 1.01 8.57
N PRO A 78 4.18 0.88 8.89
CA PRO A 78 4.95 -0.28 8.44
C PRO A 78 4.45 -1.62 8.98
N ALA A 79 4.03 -1.69 10.25
CA ALA A 79 3.49 -2.91 10.84
C ALA A 79 2.13 -3.32 10.23
N VAL A 80 1.31 -2.32 9.87
CA VAL A 80 0.03 -2.53 9.17
C VAL A 80 0.28 -2.96 7.72
N MET A 81 1.10 -2.21 6.96
CA MET A 81 1.34 -2.50 5.54
C MET A 81 2.05 -3.84 5.34
N GLY A 82 2.98 -4.22 6.21
CA GLY A 82 3.61 -5.54 6.18
C GLY A 82 2.62 -6.70 6.39
N ARG A 83 1.37 -6.44 6.84
CA ARG A 83 0.30 -7.43 7.00
C ARG A 83 -0.69 -7.47 5.86
N ILE A 84 -1.05 -6.32 5.31
CA ILE A 84 -2.23 -6.23 4.42
C ILE A 84 -1.93 -5.73 3.00
N CYS A 85 -0.73 -5.19 2.74
CA CYS A 85 -0.36 -4.74 1.40
C CYS A 85 -0.22 -5.95 0.46
N PRO A 86 -0.74 -5.92 -0.79
CA PRO A 86 -0.52 -6.97 -1.77
C PRO A 86 0.90 -6.98 -2.37
N HIS A 87 1.78 -6.10 -1.93
CA HIS A 87 3.22 -6.02 -2.22
C HIS A 87 3.59 -5.98 -3.71
N PRO A 88 3.07 -5.03 -4.51
CA PRO A 88 3.43 -4.91 -5.92
C PRO A 88 4.93 -4.69 -6.12
N CYS A 89 5.64 -4.19 -5.12
CA CYS A 89 7.10 -4.08 -5.10
C CYS A 89 7.82 -5.43 -5.27
N GLU A 90 7.26 -6.53 -4.75
CA GLU A 90 7.80 -7.88 -4.87
C GLU A 90 7.63 -8.44 -6.28
N THR A 91 6.51 -8.16 -6.94
CA THR A 91 6.25 -8.59 -8.32
C THR A 91 7.32 -8.09 -9.30
N GLN A 92 7.84 -6.88 -9.09
CA GLN A 92 8.88 -6.29 -9.95
C GLN A 92 10.30 -6.46 -9.39
N CYS A 93 10.47 -7.22 -8.33
CA CYS A 93 11.79 -7.47 -7.76
C CYS A 93 12.68 -8.18 -8.78
N THR A 94 13.85 -7.60 -9.07
CA THR A 94 14.82 -8.17 -10.04
C THR A 94 15.27 -9.57 -9.65
N ARG A 95 15.15 -9.94 -8.38
CA ARG A 95 15.51 -11.28 -7.91
C ARG A 95 14.58 -12.37 -8.45
N ASN A 96 13.37 -12.02 -8.92
CA ASN A 96 12.47 -12.97 -9.60
C ASN A 96 13.11 -13.61 -10.84
N ASP A 97 14.05 -12.91 -11.50
CA ASP A 97 14.79 -13.46 -12.63
C ASP A 97 15.79 -14.55 -12.20
N ARG A 98 15.99 -14.76 -10.90
CA ARG A 98 17.01 -15.65 -10.34
C ARG A 98 16.43 -16.82 -9.57
N ASP A 99 15.73 -16.54 -8.50
CA ASP A 99 15.13 -17.52 -7.59
C ASP A 99 13.72 -17.11 -7.15
N SER A 100 13.58 -15.98 -6.43
CA SER A 100 12.28 -15.43 -5.99
C SER A 100 12.50 -14.03 -5.42
N ALA A 101 11.46 -13.19 -5.45
CA ALA A 101 11.49 -11.86 -4.87
C ALA A 101 12.02 -11.87 -3.43
N VAL A 102 12.61 -10.76 -3.00
CA VAL A 102 12.82 -10.49 -1.57
C VAL A 102 11.45 -10.35 -0.91
N ALA A 103 11.25 -10.99 0.24
CA ALA A 103 10.01 -10.95 1.02
C ALA A 103 9.86 -9.59 1.75
N VAL A 104 9.66 -8.53 0.98
CA VAL A 104 9.62 -7.14 1.48
C VAL A 104 8.53 -6.97 2.52
N SER A 105 7.37 -7.58 2.32
CA SER A 105 6.26 -7.58 3.26
C SER A 105 6.66 -8.12 4.64
N SER A 106 7.30 -9.28 4.64
CA SER A 106 7.74 -9.93 5.87
C SER A 106 8.80 -9.11 6.60
N LEU A 107 9.69 -8.47 5.83
CA LEU A 107 10.72 -7.58 6.39
C LEU A 107 10.09 -6.30 6.96
N GLU A 108 9.15 -5.69 6.25
CA GLU A 108 8.44 -4.48 6.68
C GLU A 108 7.61 -4.75 7.93
N ARG A 109 6.89 -5.88 7.97
CA ARG A 109 6.15 -6.34 9.14
C ARG A 109 7.06 -6.52 10.35
N TYR A 110 8.17 -7.27 10.19
CA TYR A 110 9.12 -7.51 11.27
C TYR A 110 9.65 -6.19 11.86
N LEU A 111 10.07 -5.28 10.98
CA LEU A 111 10.65 -4.00 11.41
C LEU A 111 9.60 -3.07 12.02
N GLY A 112 8.36 -3.11 11.52
CA GLY A 112 7.22 -2.40 12.10
C GLY A 112 6.89 -2.90 13.50
N ASP A 113 6.75 -4.21 13.68
CA ASP A 113 6.51 -4.84 14.98
C ASP A 113 7.65 -4.54 15.96
N TRP A 114 8.90 -4.72 15.52
CA TRP A 114 10.08 -4.40 16.32
C TRP A 114 10.06 -2.93 16.79
N ALA A 115 9.69 -2.01 15.92
CA ALA A 115 9.63 -0.60 16.27
C ALA A 115 8.50 -0.29 17.27
N LEU A 116 7.37 -1.02 17.20
CA LEU A 116 6.29 -0.94 18.21
C LEU A 116 6.78 -1.44 19.56
N ASP A 117 7.40 -2.61 19.60
CA ASP A 117 7.92 -3.22 20.84
C ASP A 117 9.02 -2.38 21.52
N HIS A 118 9.76 -1.59 20.73
CA HIS A 118 10.81 -0.71 21.24
C HIS A 118 10.37 0.73 21.47
N GLY A 119 9.08 1.04 21.29
CA GLY A 119 8.49 2.35 21.56
C GLY A 119 9.08 3.47 20.71
N LEU A 120 9.45 3.19 19.44
CA LEU A 120 9.96 4.22 18.54
C LEU A 120 8.86 5.23 18.21
N LYS A 121 9.23 6.51 18.25
CA LYS A 121 8.34 7.63 17.91
C LYS A 121 8.57 8.12 16.50
N LEU A 122 7.52 8.54 15.83
CA LEU A 122 7.63 9.14 14.49
C LEU A 122 8.49 10.40 14.53
N PRO A 123 9.41 10.56 13.57
CA PRO A 123 10.34 11.68 13.55
C PRO A 123 9.62 12.99 13.23
N ARG A 124 9.94 14.04 14.00
CA ARG A 124 9.59 15.42 13.66
C ARG A 124 10.67 16.00 12.77
N LEU A 125 10.26 16.86 11.85
CA LEU A 125 11.15 17.67 11.02
C LEU A 125 11.33 19.05 11.65
N GLU A 126 12.22 19.86 11.10
CA GLU A 126 12.31 21.27 11.48
C GLU A 126 10.94 21.94 11.27
N PRO A 127 10.42 22.63 12.28
CA PRO A 127 9.12 23.29 12.18
C PRO A 127 9.09 24.32 11.06
N ALA A 128 7.94 24.47 10.41
CA ALA A 128 7.73 25.56 9.46
C ALA A 128 7.83 26.92 10.16
N ASP A 129 8.40 27.90 9.47
CA ASP A 129 8.54 29.28 9.99
C ASP A 129 7.17 29.94 10.22
N ASP A 130 6.17 29.59 9.40
CA ASP A 130 4.79 30.05 9.49
C ASP A 130 3.83 28.83 9.56
N PRO A 131 3.49 28.36 10.77
CA PRO A 131 2.62 27.21 10.93
C PRO A 131 1.19 27.48 10.43
N LEU A 132 0.71 26.63 9.53
CA LEU A 132 -0.64 26.65 8.98
C LEU A 132 -1.57 25.72 9.77
N SER A 133 -2.90 25.93 9.58
CA SER A 133 -3.95 25.05 10.10
C SER A 133 -4.57 24.20 9.01
N PHE A 134 -4.64 22.89 9.25
CA PHE A 134 -5.14 21.90 8.33
C PHE A 134 -6.33 21.14 8.90
N GLY A 135 -7.42 21.05 8.11
CA GLY A 135 -8.56 20.21 8.40
C GLY A 135 -8.53 18.96 7.50
N VAL A 136 -8.60 17.79 8.10
CA VAL A 136 -8.61 16.50 7.41
C VAL A 136 -9.95 15.82 7.64
N ILE A 137 -10.66 15.48 6.57
CA ILE A 137 -11.97 14.83 6.62
C ILE A 137 -11.80 13.37 6.23
N GLY A 138 -11.98 12.49 7.23
CA GLY A 138 -11.75 11.05 7.15
C GLY A 138 -10.43 10.63 7.82
N ALA A 139 -10.54 9.80 8.85
CA ALA A 139 -9.41 9.21 9.60
C ALA A 139 -9.00 7.84 9.05
N GLY A 140 -9.16 7.60 7.75
CA GLY A 140 -8.65 6.45 7.02
C GLY A 140 -7.15 6.60 6.65
N PRO A 141 -6.56 5.63 5.91
CA PRO A 141 -5.14 5.64 5.57
C PRO A 141 -4.69 6.90 4.83
N ALA A 142 -5.50 7.44 3.91
CA ALA A 142 -5.18 8.68 3.20
C ALA A 142 -5.14 9.89 4.15
N GLY A 143 -6.20 10.07 4.97
CA GLY A 143 -6.28 11.19 5.89
C GLY A 143 -5.22 11.15 6.99
N LEU A 144 -4.96 9.99 7.57
CA LEU A 144 -3.92 9.81 8.58
C LEU A 144 -2.51 10.00 8.00
N SER A 145 -2.26 9.59 6.74
CA SER A 145 -1.01 9.87 6.04
C SER A 145 -0.83 11.37 5.78
N TYR A 146 -1.88 12.06 5.34
CA TYR A 146 -1.88 13.51 5.19
C TYR A 146 -1.57 14.19 6.53
N ALA A 147 -2.32 13.85 7.58
CA ALA A 147 -2.15 14.40 8.93
C ALA A 147 -0.72 14.19 9.44
N TYR A 148 -0.15 13.00 9.25
CA TYR A 148 1.23 12.70 9.59
C TYR A 148 2.20 13.65 8.90
N GLN A 149 2.08 13.82 7.58
CA GLN A 149 3.03 14.61 6.80
C GLN A 149 3.01 16.10 7.15
N VAL A 150 1.85 16.66 7.49
CA VAL A 150 1.76 18.06 7.89
C VAL A 150 2.13 18.26 9.36
N ALA A 151 1.70 17.37 10.27
CA ALA A 151 2.02 17.44 11.69
C ALA A 151 3.52 17.30 11.98
N ARG A 152 4.23 16.39 11.29
CA ARG A 152 5.68 16.23 11.45
C ARG A 152 6.48 17.48 11.07
N ARG A 153 5.89 18.41 10.30
CA ARG A 153 6.45 19.69 9.87
C ARG A 153 6.03 20.86 10.77
N GLY A 154 5.37 20.58 11.90
CA GLY A 154 5.01 21.57 12.89
C GLY A 154 3.72 22.33 12.61
N HIS A 155 2.93 21.92 11.63
CA HIS A 155 1.61 22.50 11.36
C HIS A 155 0.54 21.98 12.31
N ALA A 156 -0.51 22.79 12.55
CA ALA A 156 -1.69 22.38 13.32
C ALA A 156 -2.63 21.52 12.46
N VAL A 157 -3.08 20.39 13.00
CA VAL A 157 -3.90 19.41 12.24
C VAL A 157 -5.07 18.91 13.08
N CYS A 158 -6.29 19.05 12.52
CA CYS A 158 -7.50 18.46 13.05
C CYS A 158 -8.05 17.43 12.05
N VAL A 159 -8.29 16.22 12.52
CA VAL A 159 -8.90 15.13 11.75
C VAL A 159 -10.32 14.92 12.22
N TYR A 160 -11.28 14.91 11.30
CA TYR A 160 -12.70 14.71 11.56
C TYR A 160 -13.14 13.38 10.94
N ASP A 161 -13.76 12.51 11.73
CA ASP A 161 -14.32 11.26 11.23
C ASP A 161 -15.71 11.01 11.82
N TRP A 162 -16.61 10.47 11.00
CA TRP A 162 -17.95 10.15 11.44
C TRP A 162 -18.05 8.85 12.26
N HIS A 163 -17.03 8.03 12.22
CA HIS A 163 -16.91 6.86 13.07
C HIS A 163 -16.37 7.21 14.46
N PRO A 164 -16.61 6.35 15.46
CA PRO A 164 -16.12 6.56 16.82
C PRO A 164 -14.60 6.41 16.96
N GLU A 165 -13.94 5.70 16.04
CA GLU A 165 -12.51 5.42 16.10
C GLU A 165 -11.82 5.62 14.76
N ALA A 166 -10.59 6.13 14.80
CA ALA A 166 -9.78 6.30 13.60
C ALA A 166 -9.32 4.96 13.00
N GLY A 167 -9.04 4.96 11.69
CA GLY A 167 -8.56 3.79 10.95
C GLY A 167 -9.28 3.57 9.63
N GLY A 168 -10.51 4.07 9.47
CA GLY A 168 -11.30 3.89 8.26
C GLY A 168 -11.40 2.41 7.86
N MET A 169 -11.22 2.08 6.57
CA MET A 169 -11.32 0.69 6.09
C MET A 169 -10.29 -0.26 6.72
N LEU A 170 -9.17 0.24 7.26
CA LEU A 170 -8.23 -0.60 8.02
C LEU A 170 -8.87 -1.17 9.30
N ARG A 171 -9.80 -0.42 9.92
CA ARG A 171 -10.52 -0.83 11.12
C ARG A 171 -11.85 -1.50 10.80
N TYR A 172 -12.64 -0.86 9.93
CA TYR A 172 -14.03 -1.25 9.71
C TYR A 172 -14.21 -2.27 8.59
N GLY A 173 -13.25 -2.33 7.65
CA GLY A 173 -13.29 -3.26 6.52
C GLY A 173 -12.39 -4.49 6.69
N VAL A 174 -11.15 -4.31 7.16
CA VAL A 174 -10.20 -5.43 7.30
C VAL A 174 -10.48 -6.21 8.58
N PRO A 175 -10.69 -7.55 8.53
CA PRO A 175 -10.91 -8.35 9.73
C PRO A 175 -9.68 -8.41 10.65
N GLU A 176 -9.92 -8.60 11.96
CA GLU A 176 -8.88 -8.61 12.98
C GLU A 176 -7.83 -9.70 12.76
N TYR A 177 -8.22 -10.85 12.22
CA TYR A 177 -7.28 -11.94 11.91
C TYR A 177 -6.27 -11.62 10.78
N ARG A 178 -6.49 -10.55 10.01
CA ARG A 178 -5.52 -9.99 9.06
C ARG A 178 -4.77 -8.82 9.66
N LEU A 179 -5.45 -8.01 10.46
CA LEU A 179 -4.90 -6.81 11.07
C LEU A 179 -5.36 -6.69 12.53
N PRO A 180 -4.55 -7.14 13.50
CA PRO A 180 -4.86 -6.97 14.92
C PRO A 180 -5.09 -5.51 15.28
N ARG A 181 -6.17 -5.24 16.01
CA ARG A 181 -6.53 -3.86 16.41
C ARG A 181 -5.44 -3.18 17.22
N SER A 182 -4.75 -3.93 18.09
CA SER A 182 -3.63 -3.41 18.87
C SER A 182 -2.49 -2.85 18.01
N VAL A 183 -2.21 -3.47 16.85
CA VAL A 183 -1.18 -3.00 15.91
C VAL A 183 -1.63 -1.72 15.23
N LEU A 184 -2.87 -1.69 14.74
CA LEU A 184 -3.44 -0.51 14.10
C LEU A 184 -3.48 0.68 15.07
N ASP A 185 -3.96 0.46 16.29
CA ASP A 185 -4.07 1.47 17.32
C ASP A 185 -2.72 2.05 17.72
N ALA A 186 -1.70 1.19 17.85
CA ALA A 186 -0.36 1.63 18.20
C ALA A 186 0.26 2.51 17.10
N GLU A 187 0.05 2.20 15.82
CA GLU A 187 0.55 3.04 14.72
C GLU A 187 -0.23 4.36 14.57
N ILE A 188 -1.55 4.35 14.76
CA ILE A 188 -2.37 5.57 14.80
C ILE A 188 -1.95 6.44 15.98
N HIS A 189 -1.74 5.84 17.15
CA HIS A 189 -1.33 6.58 18.35
C HIS A 189 -0.02 7.36 18.14
N ARG A 190 0.95 6.79 17.43
CA ARG A 190 2.19 7.50 17.06
C ARG A 190 1.93 8.76 16.23
N ILE A 191 0.92 8.75 15.35
CA ILE A 191 0.53 9.92 14.57
C ILE A 191 -0.11 10.97 15.49
N VAL A 192 -0.98 10.55 16.41
CA VAL A 192 -1.61 11.42 17.40
C VAL A 192 -0.56 12.06 18.34
N GLU A 193 0.48 11.32 18.74
CA GLU A 193 1.59 11.85 19.53
C GLU A 193 2.37 13.01 18.86
N LEU A 194 2.23 13.20 17.55
CA LEU A 194 2.75 14.39 16.85
C LEU A 194 1.94 15.66 17.12
N GLY A 195 0.83 15.58 17.85
CA GLY A 195 -0.07 16.69 18.13
C GLY A 195 -1.25 16.78 17.17
N VAL A 196 -1.58 15.69 16.46
CA VAL A 196 -2.80 15.61 15.64
C VAL A 196 -4.01 15.47 16.56
N GLU A 197 -4.99 16.36 16.41
CA GLU A 197 -6.27 16.29 17.11
C GLU A 197 -7.27 15.47 16.28
N VAL A 198 -7.91 14.48 16.91
CA VAL A 198 -8.91 13.63 16.23
C VAL A 198 -10.29 13.87 16.85
N TYR A 199 -11.23 14.30 16.02
CA TYR A 199 -12.63 14.53 16.36
C TYR A 199 -13.48 13.41 15.77
N ALA A 200 -13.77 12.42 16.60
CA ALA A 200 -14.61 11.28 16.24
C ALA A 200 -16.10 11.61 16.35
N ASN A 201 -16.97 10.81 15.65
CA ASN A 201 -18.41 11.02 15.60
C ASN A 201 -18.83 12.39 15.04
N VAL A 202 -18.06 12.93 14.10
CA VAL A 202 -18.33 14.21 13.43
C VAL A 202 -18.55 13.96 11.94
N ARG A 203 -19.78 14.10 11.47
CA ARG A 203 -20.13 13.98 10.06
C ARG A 203 -20.18 15.36 9.40
N ILE A 204 -19.28 15.57 8.45
CA ILE A 204 -19.26 16.83 7.68
C ILE A 204 -20.50 16.90 6.78
N GLY A 205 -21.07 18.10 6.70
CA GLY A 205 -22.35 18.34 6.03
C GLY A 205 -23.58 18.16 6.95
N THR A 206 -23.41 17.53 8.13
CA THR A 206 -24.48 17.32 9.12
C THR A 206 -24.14 18.00 10.46
N ASP A 207 -23.04 17.59 11.09
CA ASP A 207 -22.65 18.09 12.42
C ASP A 207 -21.75 19.33 12.32
N LEU A 208 -21.01 19.43 11.23
CA LEU A 208 -20.13 20.54 10.92
C LEU A 208 -20.21 20.85 9.42
N THR A 209 -20.49 22.09 9.09
CA THR A 209 -20.63 22.55 7.72
C THR A 209 -19.26 22.80 7.05
N LEU A 210 -19.23 22.76 5.71
CA LEU A 210 -18.03 23.11 4.95
C LEU A 210 -17.54 24.54 5.22
N ASN A 211 -18.46 25.50 5.43
CA ASN A 211 -18.10 26.88 5.73
C ASN A 211 -17.44 27.01 7.11
N GLU A 212 -17.94 26.30 8.11
CA GLU A 212 -17.32 26.28 9.44
C GLU A 212 -15.91 25.64 9.40
N LEU A 213 -15.68 24.64 8.54
CA LEU A 213 -14.35 24.09 8.32
C LEU A 213 -13.39 25.11 7.68
N ARG A 214 -13.86 25.87 6.68
CA ARG A 214 -13.09 26.93 6.00
C ARG A 214 -12.73 28.10 6.94
N GLU A 215 -13.57 28.37 7.94
CA GLU A 215 -13.29 29.38 8.95
C GLU A 215 -12.22 28.93 9.95
N ARG A 216 -12.11 27.61 10.19
CA ARG A 216 -11.17 27.01 11.16
C ARG A 216 -9.81 26.69 10.56
N HIS A 217 -9.77 26.34 9.25
CA HIS A 217 -8.59 25.77 8.60
C HIS A 217 -8.26 26.48 7.31
N GLN A 218 -6.98 26.68 7.06
CA GLN A 218 -6.46 27.29 5.83
C GLN A 218 -6.45 26.31 4.66
N HIS A 219 -6.28 25.00 4.96
CA HIS A 219 -6.31 23.94 3.97
C HIS A 219 -7.23 22.80 4.44
N LEU A 220 -7.95 22.20 3.48
CA LEU A 220 -8.83 21.06 3.72
C LEU A 220 -8.41 19.88 2.84
N PHE A 221 -8.34 18.71 3.45
CA PHE A 221 -8.12 17.45 2.74
C PHE A 221 -9.31 16.51 2.95
N PHE A 222 -9.87 15.98 1.86
CA PHE A 222 -10.98 15.04 1.89
C PHE A 222 -10.50 13.63 1.54
N GLY A 223 -10.32 12.81 2.58
CA GLY A 223 -9.98 11.39 2.50
C GLY A 223 -11.15 10.51 2.92
N LEU A 224 -12.35 10.78 2.39
CA LEU A 224 -13.63 10.17 2.79
C LEU A 224 -13.70 8.66 2.51
N GLY A 225 -12.86 8.15 1.63
CA GLY A 225 -12.96 6.78 1.12
C GLY A 225 -14.21 6.56 0.26
N ALA A 226 -14.58 5.29 0.07
CA ALA A 226 -15.76 4.86 -0.67
C ALA A 226 -16.65 4.02 0.27
N GLN A 227 -17.64 4.66 0.86
CA GLN A 227 -18.44 4.05 1.92
C GLN A 227 -19.77 3.49 1.42
N ARG A 228 -20.22 3.90 0.22
CA ARG A 228 -21.48 3.45 -0.34
C ARG A 228 -21.28 2.23 -1.22
N ALA A 229 -21.86 1.10 -0.84
CA ALA A 229 -21.81 -0.11 -1.65
C ALA A 229 -22.66 0.04 -2.92
N ARG A 230 -22.14 -0.44 -4.06
CA ARG A 230 -22.90 -0.63 -5.27
C ARG A 230 -23.84 -1.82 -5.15
N ARG A 231 -25.01 -1.72 -5.79
CA ARG A 231 -25.99 -2.80 -5.87
C ARG A 231 -26.07 -3.34 -7.28
N LEU A 232 -26.53 -4.59 -7.41
CA LEU A 232 -26.79 -5.21 -8.71
C LEU A 232 -28.21 -4.96 -9.18
N ASP A 233 -29.10 -4.48 -8.29
CA ASP A 233 -30.52 -4.24 -8.51
C ASP A 233 -31.27 -5.48 -8.99
N VAL A 234 -30.84 -6.67 -8.52
CA VAL A 234 -31.55 -7.90 -8.82
C VAL A 234 -32.84 -8.00 -8.00
N PRO A 235 -33.91 -8.62 -8.56
CA PRO A 235 -35.15 -8.79 -7.83
C PRO A 235 -34.92 -9.44 -6.46
N GLY A 236 -35.57 -8.90 -5.42
CA GLY A 236 -35.45 -9.41 -4.06
C GLY A 236 -34.18 -9.02 -3.29
N GLU A 237 -33.26 -8.23 -3.87
CA GLU A 237 -32.00 -7.80 -3.23
C GLU A 237 -32.24 -6.99 -1.94
N HIS A 238 -33.36 -6.29 -1.87
CA HIS A 238 -33.70 -5.51 -0.67
C HIS A 238 -34.47 -6.35 0.35
N GLY A 239 -34.02 -6.30 1.61
CA GLY A 239 -34.73 -6.93 2.73
C GLY A 239 -33.85 -7.81 3.64
N PRO A 240 -34.43 -8.44 4.65
CA PRO A 240 -33.72 -9.23 5.62
C PRO A 240 -32.84 -10.34 5.01
N GLY A 241 -31.70 -10.62 5.61
CA GLY A 241 -30.75 -11.65 5.16
C GLY A 241 -29.86 -11.24 3.99
N VAL A 242 -30.00 -10.00 3.45
CA VAL A 242 -29.13 -9.46 2.42
C VAL A 242 -28.29 -8.30 2.98
N TRP A 243 -26.98 -8.37 2.73
CA TRP A 243 -26.00 -7.41 3.20
C TRP A 243 -25.18 -6.86 2.04
N THR A 244 -24.57 -5.71 2.25
CA THR A 244 -23.43 -5.28 1.45
C THR A 244 -22.15 -5.75 2.11
N GLY A 245 -21.04 -5.87 1.33
CA GLY A 245 -19.76 -6.33 1.88
C GLY A 245 -19.22 -5.39 2.96
N THR A 246 -19.38 -4.09 2.78
CA THR A 246 -18.95 -3.07 3.76
C THR A 246 -19.76 -3.14 5.05
N ASP A 247 -21.10 -3.17 4.96
CA ASP A 247 -21.95 -3.21 6.15
C ASP A 247 -21.72 -4.51 6.95
N PHE A 248 -21.54 -5.64 6.24
CA PHE A 248 -21.26 -6.92 6.87
C PHE A 248 -19.94 -6.90 7.67
N LEU A 249 -18.86 -6.43 7.06
CA LEU A 249 -17.55 -6.35 7.70
C LEU A 249 -17.53 -5.30 8.80
N GLU A 250 -18.14 -4.15 8.60
CA GLU A 250 -18.24 -3.13 9.66
C GLU A 250 -18.98 -3.66 10.88
N HIS A 251 -20.12 -4.35 10.71
CA HIS A 251 -20.84 -4.96 11.82
C HIS A 251 -19.98 -6.00 12.55
N TYR A 252 -19.29 -6.87 11.80
CA TYR A 252 -18.39 -7.87 12.41
C TYR A 252 -17.26 -7.19 13.19
N ASN A 253 -16.58 -6.23 12.58
CA ASN A 253 -15.43 -5.56 13.17
C ASN A 253 -15.76 -4.62 14.34
N THR A 254 -17.03 -4.27 14.51
CA THR A 254 -17.54 -3.45 15.64
C THR A 254 -18.34 -4.28 16.65
N GLU A 255 -18.19 -5.61 16.59
CA GLU A 255 -18.88 -6.56 17.49
C GLU A 255 -20.41 -6.44 17.48
N ARG A 256 -20.98 -5.78 16.44
CA ARG A 256 -22.42 -5.74 16.23
C ARG A 256 -22.90 -7.09 15.69
N PRO A 257 -24.08 -7.56 16.06
CA PRO A 257 -24.57 -8.85 15.60
C PRO A 257 -24.59 -8.95 14.07
N VAL A 258 -23.89 -9.95 13.54
CA VAL A 258 -23.93 -10.32 12.13
C VAL A 258 -24.53 -11.72 12.03
N SER A 259 -25.58 -11.87 11.24
CA SER A 259 -26.12 -13.20 10.94
C SER A 259 -25.57 -13.65 9.58
N ALA A 260 -24.57 -14.50 9.61
CA ALA A 260 -24.11 -15.21 8.42
C ALA A 260 -25.12 -16.31 8.00
N GLY A 261 -26.05 -16.67 8.88
CA GLY A 261 -26.96 -17.80 8.69
C GLY A 261 -26.22 -19.14 8.67
N ASP A 262 -26.94 -20.20 8.29
CA ASP A 262 -26.35 -21.54 8.14
C ASP A 262 -25.55 -21.67 6.84
N HIS A 263 -26.00 -21.02 5.77
CA HIS A 263 -25.35 -20.98 4.48
C HIS A 263 -25.33 -19.55 3.91
N LEU A 264 -24.15 -19.00 3.77
CA LEU A 264 -23.87 -17.67 3.24
C LEU A 264 -23.43 -17.73 1.77
N ALA A 265 -24.14 -17.02 0.89
CA ALA A 265 -23.61 -16.73 -0.45
C ALA A 265 -22.90 -15.37 -0.46
N VAL A 266 -21.69 -15.32 -0.99
CA VAL A 266 -20.94 -14.08 -1.20
C VAL A 266 -20.80 -13.81 -2.69
N VAL A 267 -21.26 -12.65 -3.14
CA VAL A 267 -21.22 -12.27 -4.56
C VAL A 267 -20.10 -11.26 -4.78
N GLY A 268 -19.06 -11.68 -5.48
CA GLY A 268 -17.90 -10.84 -5.77
C GLY A 268 -16.59 -11.62 -5.84
N GLY A 269 -15.51 -10.97 -6.26
CA GLY A 269 -14.20 -11.61 -6.41
C GLY A 269 -13.04 -10.73 -5.96
N GLY A 270 -13.30 -9.59 -5.31
CA GLY A 270 -12.29 -8.72 -4.72
C GLY A 270 -11.94 -9.09 -3.27
N ASN A 271 -10.95 -8.42 -2.68
CA ASN A 271 -10.52 -8.66 -1.30
C ASN A 271 -11.69 -8.58 -0.30
N THR A 272 -12.61 -7.62 -0.46
CA THR A 272 -13.81 -7.51 0.38
C THR A 272 -14.66 -8.79 0.34
N ALA A 273 -14.81 -9.42 -0.83
CA ALA A 273 -15.59 -10.66 -0.95
C ALA A 273 -14.90 -11.82 -0.23
N ILE A 274 -13.57 -11.92 -0.34
CA ILE A 274 -12.77 -12.94 0.35
C ILE A 274 -12.80 -12.72 1.86
N ASP A 275 -12.69 -11.49 2.33
CA ASP A 275 -12.78 -11.15 3.76
C ASP A 275 -14.17 -11.52 4.33
N VAL A 276 -15.25 -11.17 3.62
CA VAL A 276 -16.63 -11.56 3.99
C VAL A 276 -16.76 -13.09 4.04
N ALA A 277 -16.26 -13.79 3.04
CA ALA A 277 -16.35 -15.24 2.96
C ALA A 277 -15.63 -15.91 4.15
N ARG A 278 -14.43 -15.46 4.47
CA ARG A 278 -13.63 -15.98 5.57
C ARG A 278 -14.24 -15.65 6.94
N VAL A 279 -14.78 -14.42 7.11
CA VAL A 279 -15.53 -14.04 8.31
C VAL A 279 -16.76 -14.95 8.49
N GLY A 280 -17.55 -15.15 7.42
CA GLY A 280 -18.70 -16.05 7.46
C GLY A 280 -18.30 -17.48 7.86
N ARG A 281 -17.21 -17.98 7.28
CA ARG A 281 -16.68 -19.32 7.56
C ARG A 281 -16.21 -19.48 9.00
N ARG A 282 -15.50 -18.49 9.54
CA ARG A 282 -15.05 -18.42 10.92
C ARG A 282 -16.18 -18.20 11.92
N SER A 283 -17.31 -17.65 11.47
CA SER A 283 -18.55 -17.53 12.24
C SER A 283 -19.39 -18.82 12.24
N GLY A 284 -18.93 -19.89 11.57
CA GLY A 284 -19.55 -21.21 11.57
C GLY A 284 -20.48 -21.49 10.39
N ALA A 285 -20.70 -20.56 9.46
CA ALA A 285 -21.53 -20.78 8.29
C ALA A 285 -20.85 -21.67 7.25
N GLN A 286 -21.62 -22.40 6.44
CA GLN A 286 -21.19 -22.84 5.13
C GLN A 286 -21.12 -21.61 4.22
N VAL A 287 -20.08 -21.49 3.39
CA VAL A 287 -19.89 -20.30 2.56
C VAL A 287 -19.62 -20.69 1.11
N THR A 288 -20.37 -20.08 0.19
CA THR A 288 -20.18 -20.20 -1.24
C THR A 288 -19.95 -18.82 -1.87
N VAL A 289 -18.79 -18.63 -2.49
CA VAL A 289 -18.47 -17.42 -3.27
C VAL A 289 -18.91 -17.58 -4.71
N LEU A 290 -19.70 -16.65 -5.21
CA LEU A 290 -20.12 -16.56 -6.61
C LEU A 290 -19.31 -15.50 -7.33
N TYR A 291 -18.63 -15.89 -8.42
CA TYR A 291 -17.87 -14.98 -9.24
C TYR A 291 -18.22 -15.07 -10.72
N ARG A 292 -18.47 -13.91 -11.35
CA ARG A 292 -18.98 -13.83 -12.73
C ARG A 292 -17.95 -14.17 -13.82
N ARG A 293 -16.65 -14.18 -13.50
CA ARG A 293 -15.52 -14.58 -14.36
C ARG A 293 -14.89 -15.87 -13.84
N THR A 294 -13.75 -16.27 -14.40
CA THR A 294 -12.99 -17.42 -13.91
C THR A 294 -12.25 -17.10 -12.59
N LEU A 295 -11.94 -18.13 -11.81
CA LEU A 295 -11.19 -17.95 -10.55
C LEU A 295 -9.84 -17.26 -10.77
N GLN A 296 -9.17 -17.53 -11.91
CA GLN A 296 -7.89 -16.91 -12.28
C GLN A 296 -8.00 -15.40 -12.56
N GLU A 297 -9.20 -14.92 -12.89
CA GLU A 297 -9.47 -13.49 -13.13
C GLU A 297 -9.93 -12.76 -11.88
N MET A 298 -9.95 -13.42 -10.71
CA MET A 298 -10.31 -12.75 -9.45
C MET A 298 -9.26 -11.70 -9.10
N PRO A 299 -9.68 -10.45 -8.81
CA PRO A 299 -8.75 -9.39 -8.44
C PRO A 299 -8.28 -9.45 -6.97
N ALA A 300 -8.81 -10.38 -6.17
CA ALA A 300 -8.36 -10.60 -4.81
C ALA A 300 -6.92 -11.14 -4.77
N ILE A 301 -6.23 -10.92 -3.67
CA ILE A 301 -4.88 -11.43 -3.42
C ILE A 301 -4.90 -12.96 -3.48
N GLU A 302 -4.03 -13.56 -4.29
CA GLU A 302 -4.01 -15.01 -4.58
C GLU A 302 -3.84 -15.85 -3.29
N GLU A 303 -2.96 -15.41 -2.40
CA GLU A 303 -2.75 -16.05 -1.09
C GLU A 303 -4.01 -16.04 -0.23
N GLU A 304 -4.80 -14.95 -0.28
CA GLU A 304 -6.06 -14.84 0.46
C GLU A 304 -7.14 -15.78 -0.09
N ILE A 305 -7.17 -15.96 -1.41
CA ILE A 305 -8.07 -16.94 -2.06
C ILE A 305 -7.69 -18.35 -1.61
N LYS A 306 -6.40 -18.69 -1.61
CA LYS A 306 -5.89 -19.98 -1.14
C LYS A 306 -6.28 -20.22 0.32
N GLU A 307 -6.05 -19.23 1.19
CA GLU A 307 -6.40 -19.31 2.61
C GLU A 307 -7.92 -19.50 2.83
N ALA A 308 -8.76 -18.88 1.97
CA ALA A 308 -10.21 -19.09 2.03
C ALA A 308 -10.59 -20.53 1.65
N VAL A 309 -9.93 -21.12 0.62
CA VAL A 309 -10.11 -22.51 0.24
C VAL A 309 -9.67 -23.45 1.38
N ASP A 310 -8.52 -23.18 1.99
CA ASP A 310 -7.99 -23.96 3.13
C ASP A 310 -8.93 -23.91 4.36
N GLU A 311 -9.66 -22.81 4.55
CA GLU A 311 -10.71 -22.64 5.56
C GLU A 311 -12.05 -23.28 5.17
N GLY A 312 -12.17 -23.86 3.96
CA GLY A 312 -13.35 -24.58 3.46
C GLY A 312 -14.43 -23.68 2.86
N VAL A 313 -14.03 -22.57 2.25
CA VAL A 313 -14.91 -21.75 1.40
C VAL A 313 -15.06 -22.42 0.04
N GLU A 314 -16.29 -22.56 -0.43
CA GLU A 314 -16.61 -23.08 -1.76
C GLU A 314 -16.66 -21.94 -2.78
N PHE A 315 -16.21 -22.22 -4.03
CA PHE A 315 -16.24 -21.23 -5.11
C PHE A 315 -17.05 -21.77 -6.30
N ILE A 316 -17.93 -20.91 -6.83
CA ILE A 316 -18.65 -21.14 -8.09
C ILE A 316 -18.28 -19.98 -9.01
N ASP A 317 -17.37 -20.23 -9.93
CA ASP A 317 -17.01 -19.27 -10.97
C ASP A 317 -17.98 -19.29 -12.15
N LEU A 318 -17.82 -18.33 -13.07
CA LEU A 318 -18.70 -18.13 -14.21
C LEU A 318 -20.18 -18.18 -13.81
N ALA A 319 -20.50 -17.48 -12.72
CA ALA A 319 -21.83 -17.45 -12.13
C ALA A 319 -22.17 -16.05 -11.58
N THR A 320 -23.40 -15.62 -11.79
CA THR A 320 -23.91 -14.34 -11.30
C THR A 320 -25.31 -14.51 -10.71
N PRO A 321 -25.70 -13.78 -9.66
CA PRO A 321 -27.05 -13.81 -9.14
C PRO A 321 -28.02 -13.19 -10.17
N ALA A 322 -29.20 -13.79 -10.29
CA ALA A 322 -30.29 -13.29 -11.11
C ALA A 322 -31.49 -12.82 -10.29
N GLU A 323 -31.75 -13.46 -9.13
CA GLU A 323 -32.86 -13.12 -8.24
C GLU A 323 -32.57 -13.65 -6.83
N VAL A 324 -32.96 -12.88 -5.81
CA VAL A 324 -33.00 -13.33 -4.41
C VAL A 324 -34.37 -13.86 -4.08
N LEU A 325 -34.48 -15.15 -3.83
CA LEU A 325 -35.74 -15.81 -3.52
C LEU A 325 -36.19 -15.54 -2.08
N ARG A 326 -37.43 -15.11 -1.92
CA ARG A 326 -38.03 -14.85 -0.62
C ARG A 326 -39.27 -15.71 -0.39
N ALA A 327 -39.47 -16.11 0.85
CA ALA A 327 -40.72 -16.71 1.29
C ALA A 327 -41.83 -15.65 1.36
N GLN A 328 -43.08 -16.09 1.51
CA GLN A 328 -44.22 -15.16 1.72
C GLN A 328 -44.05 -14.32 3.01
N SER A 329 -43.29 -14.80 3.99
CA SER A 329 -42.91 -14.06 5.20
C SER A 329 -41.91 -12.93 4.95
N GLY A 330 -41.31 -12.85 3.76
CA GLY A 330 -40.23 -11.93 3.41
C GLY A 330 -38.82 -12.46 3.76
N GLU A 331 -38.71 -13.62 4.42
CA GLU A 331 -37.43 -14.24 4.73
C GLU A 331 -36.72 -14.74 3.47
N LEU A 332 -35.38 -14.68 3.46
CA LEU A 332 -34.54 -15.19 2.38
C LEU A 332 -34.62 -16.73 2.36
N ARG A 333 -34.86 -17.30 1.19
CA ARG A 333 -34.97 -18.76 0.96
C ARG A 333 -33.84 -19.31 0.09
N GLY A 334 -33.29 -18.49 -0.78
CA GLY A 334 -32.26 -18.93 -1.73
C GLY A 334 -31.90 -17.85 -2.73
N LEU A 335 -31.03 -18.19 -3.63
CA LEU A 335 -30.54 -17.35 -4.70
C LEU A 335 -30.70 -18.05 -6.04
N VAL A 336 -31.31 -17.40 -7.03
CA VAL A 336 -31.30 -17.86 -8.41
C VAL A 336 -30.00 -17.41 -9.04
N VAL A 337 -29.24 -18.35 -9.60
CA VAL A 337 -27.92 -18.12 -10.17
C VAL A 337 -27.94 -18.43 -11.67
N GLN A 338 -27.43 -17.50 -12.47
CA GLN A 338 -27.23 -17.63 -13.91
C GLN A 338 -25.79 -18.05 -14.22
N ARG A 339 -25.62 -19.11 -15.01
CA ARG A 339 -24.30 -19.49 -15.54
C ARG A 339 -23.84 -18.50 -16.61
N MET A 340 -22.52 -18.23 -16.59
CA MET A 340 -21.88 -17.30 -17.51
C MET A 340 -20.84 -18.02 -18.37
N ARG A 341 -20.42 -17.38 -19.45
CA ARG A 341 -19.27 -17.76 -20.27
C ARG A 341 -18.37 -16.55 -20.51
N PRO A 342 -17.07 -16.76 -20.75
CA PRO A 342 -16.18 -15.68 -21.17
C PRO A 342 -16.59 -15.16 -22.56
N GLY A 343 -16.85 -13.86 -22.67
CA GLY A 343 -17.14 -13.16 -23.93
C GLY A 343 -15.93 -12.44 -24.51
N ALA A 344 -16.18 -11.32 -25.22
CA ALA A 344 -15.15 -10.45 -25.76
C ALA A 344 -14.32 -9.77 -24.67
N LEU A 345 -13.13 -9.27 -25.03
CA LEU A 345 -12.32 -8.44 -24.14
C LEU A 345 -12.94 -7.02 -24.05
N ASP A 346 -12.96 -6.46 -22.85
CA ASP A 346 -13.27 -5.06 -22.60
C ASP A 346 -12.03 -4.17 -22.85
N GLU A 347 -12.17 -2.85 -22.64
CA GLU A 347 -11.09 -1.87 -22.82
C GLU A 347 -9.91 -2.12 -21.87
N ASP A 348 -10.15 -2.74 -20.72
CA ASP A 348 -9.14 -3.10 -19.73
C ASP A 348 -8.48 -4.47 -20.02
N GLY A 349 -8.83 -5.11 -21.13
CA GLY A 349 -8.31 -6.42 -21.52
C GLY A 349 -8.90 -7.59 -20.73
N ARG A 350 -10.03 -7.41 -20.05
CA ARG A 350 -10.75 -8.46 -19.32
C ARG A 350 -11.91 -9.00 -20.14
N ARG A 351 -12.18 -10.31 -20.02
CA ARG A 351 -13.33 -10.91 -20.70
C ARG A 351 -14.64 -10.44 -20.08
N VAL A 352 -15.54 -9.90 -20.92
CA VAL A 352 -16.90 -9.55 -20.51
C VAL A 352 -17.68 -10.84 -20.27
N PRO A 353 -18.26 -11.07 -19.08
CA PRO A 353 -19.05 -12.26 -18.83
C PRO A 353 -20.40 -12.18 -19.55
N GLU A 354 -20.73 -13.21 -20.32
CA GLU A 354 -21.99 -13.34 -21.05
C GLU A 354 -22.89 -14.43 -20.45
N PRO A 355 -24.19 -14.21 -20.25
CA PRO A 355 -25.08 -15.23 -19.71
C PRO A 355 -25.29 -16.36 -20.73
N ILE A 356 -25.35 -17.59 -20.27
CA ILE A 356 -25.71 -18.78 -21.07
C ILE A 356 -27.22 -18.98 -20.93
N PRO A 357 -28.04 -18.74 -21.97
CA PRO A 357 -29.48 -18.87 -21.88
C PRO A 357 -29.94 -20.24 -21.38
N GLY A 358 -30.93 -20.27 -20.49
CA GLY A 358 -31.52 -21.50 -19.97
C GLY A 358 -30.67 -22.27 -18.94
N THR A 359 -29.59 -21.68 -18.42
CA THR A 359 -28.71 -22.32 -17.44
C THR A 359 -28.81 -21.69 -16.05
N ILE A 360 -30.03 -21.47 -15.59
CA ILE A 360 -30.28 -20.99 -14.23
C ILE A 360 -30.42 -22.18 -13.26
N PHE A 361 -29.99 -21.98 -12.02
CA PHE A 361 -30.19 -22.95 -10.94
C PHE A 361 -30.44 -22.21 -9.62
N GLU A 362 -31.08 -22.90 -8.68
CA GLU A 362 -31.28 -22.37 -7.32
C GLU A 362 -30.13 -22.80 -6.42
N LEU A 363 -29.58 -21.86 -5.64
CA LEU A 363 -28.66 -22.10 -4.55
C LEU A 363 -29.40 -21.85 -3.23
N PRO A 364 -29.65 -22.88 -2.42
CA PRO A 364 -30.32 -22.71 -1.14
C PRO A 364 -29.36 -22.03 -0.16
N VAL A 365 -29.67 -20.79 0.23
CA VAL A 365 -28.87 -19.98 1.16
C VAL A 365 -29.77 -19.25 2.13
N THR A 366 -29.27 -18.96 3.31
CA THR A 366 -29.97 -18.27 4.39
C THR A 366 -29.51 -16.81 4.53
N SER A 367 -28.39 -16.44 3.92
CA SER A 367 -27.87 -15.08 3.86
C SER A 367 -27.11 -14.84 2.56
N VAL A 368 -27.12 -13.59 2.09
CA VAL A 368 -26.39 -13.16 0.89
C VAL A 368 -25.65 -11.87 1.18
N VAL A 369 -24.37 -11.80 0.76
CA VAL A 369 -23.57 -10.57 0.82
C VAL A 369 -23.14 -10.16 -0.59
N PHE A 370 -23.53 -8.96 -1.00
CA PHE A 370 -23.06 -8.37 -2.25
C PHE A 370 -21.78 -7.55 -2.02
N ALA A 371 -20.65 -8.03 -2.55
CA ALA A 371 -19.33 -7.40 -2.47
C ALA A 371 -18.82 -7.04 -3.87
N VAL A 372 -19.63 -6.28 -4.62
CA VAL A 372 -19.44 -6.07 -6.06
C VAL A 372 -18.79 -4.74 -6.44
N SER A 373 -18.63 -3.81 -5.57
CA SER A 373 -17.89 -2.55 -5.66
C SER A 373 -18.43 -1.55 -4.62
N GLN A 374 -17.75 -0.40 -4.54
CA GLN A 374 -18.08 0.71 -3.65
C GLN A 374 -17.96 2.03 -4.40
N GLU A 375 -18.55 3.10 -3.86
CA GLU A 375 -18.41 4.46 -4.37
C GLU A 375 -18.39 5.46 -3.21
N ALA A 376 -17.84 6.65 -3.46
CA ALA A 376 -17.80 7.71 -2.47
C ALA A 376 -19.21 8.26 -2.17
N ASP A 377 -19.46 8.62 -0.91
CA ASP A 377 -20.64 9.36 -0.50
C ASP A 377 -20.29 10.86 -0.42
N LEU A 378 -20.70 11.60 -1.44
CA LEU A 378 -20.42 13.04 -1.57
C LEU A 378 -21.65 13.91 -1.25
N ARG A 379 -22.68 13.35 -0.61
CA ARG A 379 -23.90 14.11 -0.25
C ARG A 379 -23.56 15.23 0.73
N GLY A 380 -23.96 16.47 0.37
CA GLY A 380 -23.62 17.68 1.11
C GLY A 380 -22.24 18.27 0.81
N LEU A 381 -21.54 17.71 -0.18
CA LEU A 381 -20.20 18.14 -0.64
C LEU A 381 -20.16 18.32 -2.16
N GLU A 382 -21.32 18.43 -2.81
CA GLU A 382 -21.46 18.48 -4.27
C GLU A 382 -20.70 19.69 -4.88
N ASP A 383 -20.63 20.80 -4.15
CA ASP A 383 -19.96 22.04 -4.60
C ASP A 383 -18.44 21.90 -4.71
N ILE A 384 -17.85 20.93 -4.00
CA ILE A 384 -16.39 20.70 -3.95
C ILE A 384 -16.00 19.32 -4.47
N ALA A 385 -16.98 18.56 -5.01
CA ALA A 385 -16.71 17.21 -5.50
C ALA A 385 -15.56 17.21 -6.52
N PRO A 386 -14.66 16.20 -6.49
CA PRO A 386 -13.56 16.10 -7.42
C PRO A 386 -14.08 15.96 -8.85
N TYR A 387 -13.43 16.64 -9.80
CA TYR A 387 -13.82 16.54 -11.21
C TYR A 387 -13.55 15.13 -11.73
N PRO A 388 -14.48 14.53 -12.51
CA PRO A 388 -14.24 13.25 -13.16
C PRO A 388 -13.01 13.32 -14.07
N GLY A 389 -12.02 12.43 -13.84
CA GLY A 389 -10.83 12.33 -14.68
C GLY A 389 -9.56 13.00 -14.14
N THR A 390 -9.57 13.60 -12.96
CA THR A 390 -8.34 14.05 -12.27
C THR A 390 -7.59 12.83 -11.73
N SER A 391 -6.69 12.27 -12.55
CA SER A 391 -5.88 11.10 -12.20
C SER A 391 -4.80 11.37 -11.13
N ASN A 392 -4.56 12.63 -10.78
CA ASN A 392 -3.47 13.05 -9.89
C ASN A 392 -3.93 13.68 -8.56
N GLY A 393 -5.21 13.62 -8.22
CA GLY A 393 -5.70 13.81 -6.83
C GLY A 393 -5.64 15.21 -6.22
N VAL A 394 -5.38 16.29 -7.00
CA VAL A 394 -4.95 17.54 -6.39
C VAL A 394 -5.74 18.78 -6.78
N GLU A 395 -6.56 18.74 -7.80
CA GLU A 395 -7.26 19.96 -8.22
C GLU A 395 -8.74 19.93 -7.88
N SER A 396 -9.10 20.60 -6.79
CA SER A 396 -10.41 21.23 -6.70
C SER A 396 -10.36 22.59 -7.39
N ALA A 397 -11.52 23.16 -7.73
CA ALA A 397 -11.60 24.55 -8.22
C ALA A 397 -11.05 25.58 -7.21
N GLU A 398 -10.77 25.16 -5.98
CA GLU A 398 -10.24 25.96 -4.88
C GLU A 398 -8.83 25.46 -4.49
N SER A 399 -7.84 26.32 -4.54
CA SER A 399 -6.44 26.02 -4.24
C SER A 399 -6.15 25.53 -2.81
N CYS A 400 -7.12 25.66 -1.89
CA CYS A 400 -7.01 25.24 -0.49
C CYS A 400 -7.74 23.92 -0.18
N VAL A 401 -8.34 23.27 -1.17
CA VAL A 401 -9.06 21.99 -1.01
C VAL A 401 -8.38 20.90 -1.86
N SER A 402 -8.15 19.74 -1.26
CA SER A 402 -7.56 18.59 -1.93
C SER A 402 -8.28 17.28 -1.56
N PHE A 403 -8.13 16.27 -2.40
CA PHE A 403 -8.74 14.96 -2.23
C PHE A 403 -7.68 13.86 -2.34
N GLY A 404 -7.96 12.68 -1.75
CA GLY A 404 -7.11 11.50 -1.91
C GLY A 404 -7.72 10.24 -1.32
N GLY A 405 -7.24 9.09 -1.78
CA GLY A 405 -7.75 7.77 -1.44
C GLY A 405 -8.98 7.37 -2.26
N ASP A 406 -9.73 6.41 -1.77
CA ASP A 406 -10.85 5.78 -2.50
C ASP A 406 -12.00 6.73 -2.87
N VAL A 407 -11.98 7.97 -2.40
CA VAL A 407 -12.91 9.03 -2.85
C VAL A 407 -12.66 9.40 -4.33
N LEU A 408 -11.44 9.23 -4.82
CA LEU A 408 -11.07 9.47 -6.22
C LEU A 408 -11.25 8.20 -7.06
N HIS A 409 -10.65 7.10 -6.61
CA HIS A 409 -10.74 5.78 -7.24
C HIS A 409 -10.42 4.69 -6.23
N LEU A 410 -11.11 3.57 -6.33
CA LEU A 410 -10.87 2.43 -5.46
C LEU A 410 -9.45 1.89 -5.68
N GLY A 411 -8.74 1.67 -4.57
CA GLY A 411 -7.36 1.22 -4.62
C GLY A 411 -6.95 0.36 -3.43
N ILE A 412 -5.65 0.21 -3.27
CA ILE A 412 -5.04 -0.46 -2.11
C ILE A 412 -4.64 0.58 -1.07
N ALA A 413 -4.55 0.18 0.19
CA ALA A 413 -4.25 1.11 1.29
C ALA A 413 -2.94 1.87 1.11
N SER A 414 -1.91 1.25 0.51
CA SER A 414 -0.64 1.91 0.20
C SER A 414 -0.77 3.01 -0.86
N ALA A 415 -1.71 2.90 -1.81
CA ALA A 415 -2.01 3.98 -2.76
C ALA A 415 -2.69 5.16 -2.04
N ALA A 416 -3.66 4.88 -1.17
CA ALA A 416 -4.31 5.91 -0.37
C ALA A 416 -3.32 6.66 0.54
N ILE A 417 -2.35 5.96 1.16
CA ILE A 417 -1.25 6.56 1.93
C ILE A 417 -0.42 7.51 1.04
N ALA A 418 -0.07 7.07 -0.17
CA ALA A 418 0.71 7.87 -1.12
C ALA A 418 -0.03 9.15 -1.54
N GLU A 419 -1.32 9.05 -1.82
CA GLU A 419 -2.14 10.21 -2.21
C GLU A 419 -2.26 11.21 -1.07
N GLY A 420 -2.49 10.75 0.16
CA GLY A 420 -2.49 11.61 1.34
C GLY A 420 -1.16 12.34 1.53
N LYS A 421 -0.03 11.63 1.38
CA LYS A 421 1.31 12.23 1.41
C LYS A 421 1.49 13.28 0.31
N ARG A 422 1.15 12.95 -0.95
CA ARG A 422 1.30 13.85 -2.10
C ARG A 422 0.51 15.14 -1.88
N ALA A 423 -0.75 15.02 -1.49
CA ALA A 423 -1.61 16.17 -1.22
C ALA A 423 -1.05 17.05 -0.08
N ALA A 424 -0.51 16.43 0.98
CA ALA A 424 0.12 17.16 2.10
C ALA A 424 1.36 17.95 1.65
N LEU A 425 2.22 17.35 0.83
CA LEU A 425 3.43 18.02 0.32
C LEU A 425 3.06 19.22 -0.56
N GLN A 426 2.06 19.08 -1.41
CA GLN A 426 1.56 20.17 -2.25
C GLN A 426 0.96 21.30 -1.42
N ALA A 427 0.13 20.99 -0.43
CA ALA A 427 -0.46 21.98 0.47
C ALA A 427 0.60 22.75 1.30
N CYS A 428 1.75 22.12 1.56
CA CYS A 428 2.91 22.77 2.17
C CYS A 428 3.82 23.48 1.15
N ASN A 429 3.46 23.60 -0.12
CA ASN A 429 4.27 24.15 -1.20
C ASN A 429 5.65 23.45 -1.37
N LEU A 430 5.72 22.18 -1.01
CA LEU A 430 6.91 21.35 -1.20
C LEU A 430 6.75 20.58 -2.52
N ALA A 431 7.67 20.80 -3.45
CA ALA A 431 7.75 19.93 -4.61
C ALA A 431 8.09 18.51 -4.14
N GLU A 432 7.35 17.50 -4.58
CA GLU A 432 7.91 16.15 -4.56
C GLU A 432 9.24 16.21 -5.30
N LEU A 433 10.27 15.55 -4.77
CA LEU A 433 11.48 15.30 -5.53
C LEU A 433 11.05 14.74 -6.87
N ALA A 434 11.32 15.50 -7.94
CA ALA A 434 10.85 15.20 -9.28
C ALA A 434 10.98 13.70 -9.53
N ASP A 435 9.92 13.08 -10.05
CA ASP A 435 9.98 11.71 -10.53
C ASP A 435 11.29 11.54 -11.29
N LEU A 436 12.14 10.65 -10.79
CA LEU A 436 13.37 10.34 -11.49
C LEU A 436 12.94 9.72 -12.81
N GLU A 437 13.02 10.50 -13.89
CA GLU A 437 12.47 10.17 -15.21
C GLU A 437 13.04 8.88 -15.84
N ASP A 438 14.04 8.27 -15.23
CA ASP A 438 14.67 7.05 -15.74
C ASP A 438 14.06 5.77 -15.14
N HIS A 439 12.85 5.42 -15.58
CA HIS A 439 12.16 4.16 -15.27
C HIS A 439 12.74 2.93 -15.98
N ARG A 440 13.88 3.05 -16.66
CA ARG A 440 14.50 1.89 -17.32
C ARG A 440 14.96 0.90 -16.27
N LYS A 441 14.50 -0.35 -16.41
CA LYS A 441 14.98 -1.45 -15.53
C LYS A 441 16.50 -1.45 -15.49
N PRO A 442 17.10 -1.33 -14.29
CA PRO A 442 18.54 -1.42 -14.19
C PRO A 442 19.01 -2.80 -14.67
N LEU A 443 20.09 -2.84 -15.44
CA LEU A 443 20.70 -4.09 -15.89
C LEU A 443 21.33 -4.79 -14.68
N VAL A 444 20.62 -5.78 -14.15
CA VAL A 444 21.15 -6.67 -13.09
C VAL A 444 21.42 -8.03 -13.69
N LYS A 445 22.68 -8.49 -13.55
CA LYS A 445 22.99 -9.89 -13.82
C LYS A 445 22.74 -10.71 -12.57
N SER A 446 21.48 -10.99 -12.29
CA SER A 446 21.02 -11.77 -11.15
C SER A 446 21.63 -13.18 -11.12
N GLU A 447 22.00 -13.72 -12.28
CA GLU A 447 22.63 -15.03 -12.47
C GLU A 447 23.90 -15.26 -11.60
N ARG A 448 24.58 -14.19 -11.19
CA ARG A 448 25.80 -14.28 -10.37
C ARG A 448 25.55 -14.20 -8.87
N SER A 449 24.35 -13.87 -8.45
CA SER A 449 23.99 -13.85 -7.03
C SER A 449 23.83 -15.28 -6.51
N PRO A 450 24.25 -15.59 -5.30
CA PRO A 450 24.01 -16.90 -4.70
C PRO A 450 22.51 -17.19 -4.66
N LEU A 451 22.13 -18.44 -4.98
CA LEU A 451 20.78 -18.91 -4.75
C LEU A 451 20.53 -19.01 -3.26
N SER A 452 19.36 -18.55 -2.83
CA SER A 452 18.93 -18.74 -1.46
C SER A 452 17.40 -18.73 -1.39
N ASP A 453 16.86 -19.61 -0.57
CA ASP A 453 15.42 -19.73 -0.40
C ASP A 453 14.87 -18.43 0.22
N ARG A 454 13.74 -17.98 -0.34
CA ARG A 454 12.93 -16.92 0.24
C ARG A 454 12.37 -17.40 1.57
N ILE A 455 12.30 -16.52 2.55
CA ILE A 455 11.58 -16.79 3.79
C ILE A 455 10.07 -16.66 3.59
N GLU A 456 9.32 -17.38 4.39
CA GLU A 456 7.87 -17.29 4.45
C GLU A 456 7.44 -17.06 5.91
N ASN A 457 6.38 -16.27 6.09
CA ASN A 457 5.79 -16.10 7.41
C ASN A 457 5.15 -17.43 7.85
N PRO A 458 5.39 -17.87 9.11
CA PRO A 458 4.75 -19.07 9.63
C PRO A 458 3.21 -18.95 9.59
N GLU A 459 2.54 -19.91 8.94
CA GLU A 459 1.09 -19.93 8.85
C GLU A 459 0.47 -20.66 10.03
N THR A 460 -0.63 -20.11 10.53
CA THR A 460 -1.46 -20.75 11.56
C THR A 460 -2.31 -21.85 10.92
N ASP A 461 -2.41 -23.00 11.58
CA ASP A 461 -3.24 -24.12 11.11
C ASP A 461 -4.70 -23.71 10.86
N PRO A 462 -5.31 -24.06 9.70
CA PRO A 462 -6.68 -23.67 9.36
C PRO A 462 -7.72 -24.09 10.40
N GLY A 463 -7.56 -25.28 11.01
CA GLY A 463 -8.45 -25.74 12.07
C GLY A 463 -8.34 -24.92 13.35
N LEU A 464 -7.17 -24.35 13.65
CA LEU A 464 -7.01 -23.39 14.75
C LEU A 464 -7.65 -22.05 14.42
N ARG A 465 -7.53 -21.57 13.18
CA ARG A 465 -8.16 -20.32 12.70
C ARG A 465 -9.68 -20.37 12.85
N LEU A 466 -10.31 -21.50 12.49
CA LEU A 466 -11.77 -21.71 12.62
C LEU A 466 -12.24 -21.78 14.08
N ARG A 467 -11.42 -22.31 14.99
CA ARG A 467 -11.75 -22.36 16.43
C ARG A 467 -11.51 -21.03 17.15
N ASN A 468 -10.65 -20.19 16.62
CA ASN A 468 -10.29 -18.88 17.17
C ASN A 468 -10.39 -17.82 16.07
N PRO A 469 -11.59 -17.28 15.80
CA PRO A 469 -11.86 -16.42 14.64
C PRO A 469 -10.94 -15.18 14.51
N GLY A 470 -10.52 -14.59 15.62
CA GLY A 470 -9.60 -13.45 15.67
C GLY A 470 -8.11 -13.81 15.56
N LEU A 471 -7.76 -15.11 15.53
CA LEU A 471 -6.36 -15.52 15.48
C LEU A 471 -5.70 -15.12 14.15
N GLU A 472 -4.56 -14.44 14.25
CA GLU A 472 -3.82 -13.97 13.07
C GLU A 472 -3.38 -15.15 12.19
N VAL A 473 -3.55 -14.99 10.87
CA VAL A 473 -3.30 -16.05 9.88
C VAL A 473 -1.83 -16.41 9.79
N ARG A 474 -0.98 -15.39 9.84
CA ARG A 474 0.48 -15.53 9.70
C ARG A 474 1.17 -14.89 10.89
N ALA A 475 2.18 -15.53 11.43
CA ALA A 475 3.03 -14.96 12.47
C ALA A 475 4.15 -14.11 11.84
N THR A 476 4.76 -13.23 12.64
CA THR A 476 5.96 -12.50 12.25
C THR A 476 7.16 -13.46 12.25
N ILE A 477 8.06 -13.29 11.28
CA ILE A 477 9.30 -14.06 11.15
C ILE A 477 10.25 -13.81 12.33
N SER A 478 11.16 -14.75 12.56
CA SER A 478 12.23 -14.58 13.56
C SER A 478 13.32 -13.59 13.09
N GLU A 479 14.11 -13.05 14.04
CA GLU A 479 15.23 -12.16 13.71
C GLU A 479 16.28 -12.84 12.81
N ALA A 480 16.51 -14.12 12.99
CA ALA A 480 17.45 -14.87 12.15
C ALA A 480 16.98 -14.96 10.69
N GLU A 481 15.68 -15.22 10.49
CA GLU A 481 15.06 -15.22 9.17
C GLU A 481 15.06 -13.82 8.55
N PHE A 482 14.73 -12.80 9.35
CA PHE A 482 14.76 -11.39 8.93
C PHE A 482 16.16 -11.01 8.41
N LEU A 483 17.22 -11.30 9.15
CA LEU A 483 18.59 -10.98 8.73
C LEU A 483 19.01 -11.77 7.49
N LYS A 484 18.63 -13.04 7.40
CA LYS A 484 18.89 -13.87 6.21
C LYS A 484 18.22 -13.28 4.97
N GLU A 485 16.97 -12.82 5.09
CA GLU A 485 16.21 -12.26 3.96
C GLU A 485 16.75 -10.90 3.52
N VAL A 486 17.18 -10.06 4.46
CA VAL A 486 17.83 -8.77 4.18
C VAL A 486 19.05 -8.96 3.26
N GLU A 487 19.85 -10.03 3.47
CA GLU A 487 21.06 -10.33 2.67
C GLU A 487 20.72 -10.75 1.23
N ARG A 488 19.48 -11.12 0.93
CA ARG A 488 19.04 -11.46 -0.42
C ARG A 488 18.88 -10.22 -1.32
N CYS A 489 18.78 -9.02 -0.76
CA CYS A 489 18.57 -7.80 -1.54
C CYS A 489 19.76 -7.50 -2.46
N LEU A 490 19.50 -7.28 -3.74
CA LEU A 490 20.51 -6.96 -4.76
C LEU A 490 20.87 -5.47 -4.81
N SER A 491 20.30 -4.62 -3.98
CA SER A 491 20.52 -3.15 -3.96
C SER A 491 20.41 -2.49 -5.34
N CYS A 492 19.38 -2.81 -6.11
CA CYS A 492 19.18 -2.35 -7.48
C CYS A 492 19.14 -0.83 -7.59
N GLY A 493 19.69 -0.26 -8.68
CA GLY A 493 19.64 1.18 -8.97
C GLY A 493 20.74 2.03 -8.31
N SER A 494 21.64 1.45 -7.52
CA SER A 494 22.76 2.18 -6.88
C SER A 494 23.95 2.44 -7.81
N CYS A 495 23.88 2.01 -9.07
CA CYS A 495 24.96 2.15 -10.04
C CYS A 495 24.83 3.43 -10.85
N LEU A 496 25.96 4.14 -11.08
CA LEU A 496 26.04 5.28 -12.00
C LEU A 496 25.66 4.95 -13.45
N GLY A 497 25.71 3.67 -13.82
CA GLY A 497 25.42 3.22 -15.17
C GLY A 497 26.42 3.67 -16.23
N CYS A 498 27.57 4.22 -15.85
CA CYS A 498 28.58 4.67 -16.78
C CYS A 498 29.39 3.54 -17.44
N TYR A 499 29.24 2.30 -16.96
CA TYR A 499 29.92 1.08 -17.45
C TYR A 499 31.47 1.11 -17.44
N GLN A 500 32.11 2.18 -16.98
CA GLN A 500 33.57 2.33 -17.00
C GLN A 500 34.28 1.23 -16.22
N CYS A 501 33.80 0.90 -15.01
CA CYS A 501 34.40 -0.21 -14.25
C CYS A 501 34.31 -1.55 -15.00
N TRP A 502 33.26 -1.78 -15.78
CA TRP A 502 33.11 -2.99 -16.61
C TRP A 502 34.00 -2.95 -17.84
N MET A 503 34.06 -1.81 -18.55
CA MET A 503 34.85 -1.67 -19.78
C MET A 503 36.35 -1.75 -19.53
N TYR A 504 36.85 -1.24 -18.40
CA TYR A 504 38.29 -1.13 -18.12
C TYR A 504 38.83 -2.21 -17.17
N CYS A 505 37.97 -3.09 -16.65
CA CYS A 505 38.44 -4.18 -15.79
C CYS A 505 38.82 -5.43 -16.60
N ASN A 506 40.09 -5.57 -16.97
CA ASN A 506 40.59 -6.75 -17.67
C ASN A 506 40.47 -8.07 -16.86
N ALA A 507 40.31 -7.98 -15.57
CA ALA A 507 40.10 -9.15 -14.69
C ALA A 507 38.65 -9.64 -14.64
N GLY A 508 37.72 -8.96 -15.31
CA GLY A 508 36.30 -9.27 -15.28
C GLY A 508 35.65 -9.17 -13.89
N SER A 509 36.33 -8.47 -12.95
CA SER A 509 35.86 -8.34 -11.55
C SER A 509 34.66 -7.44 -11.38
N PHE A 510 34.32 -6.65 -12.40
CA PHE A 510 33.15 -5.77 -12.41
C PHE A 510 32.16 -6.27 -13.44
N THR A 511 30.96 -6.45 -12.99
CA THR A 511 29.82 -6.68 -13.87
C THR A 511 28.89 -5.50 -13.69
N PRO A 512 28.29 -4.94 -14.76
CA PRO A 512 27.27 -3.94 -14.62
C PRO A 512 26.08 -4.59 -13.93
N VAL A 513 26.05 -4.48 -12.62
CA VAL A 513 24.94 -4.82 -11.75
C VAL A 513 24.30 -3.50 -11.34
N SER A 514 23.04 -3.49 -11.11
CA SER A 514 22.31 -2.27 -10.75
C SER A 514 22.54 -1.81 -9.31
N TYR A 515 23.52 -2.34 -8.64
CA TYR A 515 23.95 -1.81 -7.35
C TYR A 515 25.44 -1.58 -7.39
N THR A 516 25.86 -0.42 -7.03
CA THR A 516 27.25 -0.18 -6.63
C THR A 516 27.19 0.61 -5.35
N HIS A 517 27.91 0.10 -4.39
CA HIS A 517 28.38 0.98 -3.35
C HIS A 517 29.39 1.95 -3.94
N LEU A 518 29.38 3.16 -3.45
CA LEU A 518 30.49 4.11 -3.58
C LEU A 518 31.80 3.54 -2.99
N THR A 519 31.71 2.52 -2.19
CA THR A 519 32.83 1.69 -1.75
C THR A 519 32.91 0.49 -2.68
N LEU A 520 33.84 0.55 -3.62
CA LEU A 520 34.37 -0.65 -4.26
C LEU A 520 34.53 -1.75 -3.23
N PRO A 521 34.07 -2.99 -3.50
CA PRO A 521 34.35 -4.09 -2.61
C PRO A 521 35.86 -4.06 -2.31
N THR A 522 36.21 -4.04 -1.04
CA THR A 522 37.59 -3.98 -0.54
C THR A 522 38.47 -5.12 -1.06
N THR A 523 37.90 -6.07 -1.77
CA THR A 523 38.58 -7.19 -2.40
C THR A 523 39.30 -6.88 -3.73
N CYS A 524 39.10 -5.67 -4.30
CA CYS A 524 39.78 -5.31 -5.55
C CYS A 524 41.06 -4.50 -5.31
N ASN A 525 41.99 -5.06 -4.51
CA ASN A 525 43.33 -4.48 -4.31
C ASN A 525 44.11 -4.35 -5.63
N LEU A 526 43.81 -5.16 -6.64
CA LEU A 526 44.45 -5.13 -7.96
C LEU A 526 44.00 -3.92 -8.81
N CYS A 527 42.78 -3.42 -8.64
CA CYS A 527 42.35 -2.23 -9.37
C CYS A 527 42.87 -0.93 -8.74
N ARG A 528 43.07 -0.87 -7.42
CA ARG A 528 43.64 0.29 -6.74
C ARG A 528 45.04 0.59 -7.18
N SER A 529 45.87 -0.43 -7.43
CA SER A 529 47.28 -0.26 -7.81
C SER A 529 47.49 0.27 -9.24
N ARG A 530 46.52 0.08 -10.14
CA ARG A 530 46.60 0.58 -11.52
C ARG A 530 46.02 2.00 -11.70
N TRP A 531 45.13 2.41 -10.84
CA TRP A 531 44.55 3.77 -10.89
C TRP A 531 45.41 4.81 -10.18
N SER A 532 46.26 4.39 -9.23
CA SER A 532 47.17 5.29 -8.55
C SER A 532 48.46 5.57 -9.37
N ALA A 533 48.71 4.83 -10.44
CA ALA A 533 49.89 4.99 -11.29
C ALA A 533 49.71 5.95 -12.48
N SER A 534 48.52 6.52 -12.67
CA SER A 534 48.21 7.45 -13.77
C SER A 534 47.76 8.84 -13.30
N GLN A 535 48.12 9.21 -12.06
CA GLN A 535 48.07 10.61 -11.60
C GLN A 535 49.43 11.18 -11.36
#